data_426de90f5d2de73f665963025e1d83a9
#
_entry.id   426de90f5d2de73f665963025e1d83a9
#
_cell.length_a   1.000
_cell.length_b   1.000
_cell.length_c   1.000
_cell.angle_alpha   90.00
_cell.angle_beta   90.00
_cell.angle_gamma   90.00
#
_symmetry.space_group_name_H-M   'P 1'
#
loop_
_entity.id
_entity.type
_entity.pdbx_description
1 polymer ?
#
loop_
_entity_poly.entity_id
_entity_poly.type
_entity_poly.pdbx_seq_one_letter_code
_entity_poly.pdbx_strand_id
1 'polypeptide(L)'
;MTFLVTFLSGYAQQRHVQHKPYIDLRPLHFGIVVGTHLQDIEFENVGLQTLVDEEGNVSERLIMTECDKWNPGFSVGVLAELRLHENFALRFSPSMHFGAKHLTFHDMLNLDEEGRPLKTTQDLKCTYVAFPLNIKFAAPRFNNYRPFISAGASGMLNLTTGGDDNISLKRFTSMIEVGIGCDFYLPFFKLIPELKFCYGLGNSLDTNHINELRDVNKRAYAGSVSSAQSKMIMLSIYFE
;
A
#
# COMPACT_ATOMS: atom_id res chain seq x y z
N MET A 1 44.30 33.81 -8.68
CA MET A 1 42.92 33.32 -8.79
C MET A 1 42.36 33.20 -7.39
N THR A 2 41.70 34.28 -6.93
CA THR A 2 41.29 34.47 -5.54
C THR A 2 39.83 34.00 -5.41
N PHE A 3 39.55 32.92 -4.70
CA PHE A 3 38.21 32.45 -4.42
C PHE A 3 37.56 33.34 -3.37
N LEU A 4 36.57 34.13 -3.77
CA LEU A 4 35.76 34.97 -2.90
C LEU A 4 34.70 34.07 -2.24
N VAL A 5 34.93 33.66 -0.97
CA VAL A 5 33.95 32.96 -0.16
C VAL A 5 32.98 34.00 0.41
N THR A 6 31.84 34.16 -0.22
CA THR A 6 30.72 34.95 0.32
C THR A 6 30.03 34.17 1.44
N PHE A 7 30.25 34.57 2.70
CA PHE A 7 29.45 34.16 3.83
C PHE A 7 28.04 34.75 3.69
N LEU A 8 27.08 33.91 3.24
CA LEU A 8 25.66 34.23 3.37
C LEU A 8 25.31 34.18 4.85
N SER A 9 25.21 35.34 5.46
CA SER A 9 24.64 35.55 6.80
C SER A 9 23.16 35.11 6.72
N GLY A 10 22.87 33.86 7.09
CA GLY A 10 21.51 33.41 7.27
C GLY A 10 20.86 34.13 8.41
N TYR A 11 20.02 35.11 8.12
CA TYR A 11 19.14 35.70 9.12
C TYR A 11 18.28 34.55 9.68
N ALA A 12 18.52 34.18 10.93
CA ALA A 12 17.69 33.27 11.68
C ALA A 12 16.31 33.91 11.80
N GLN A 13 15.39 33.49 10.95
CA GLN A 13 14.00 33.94 11.02
C GLN A 13 13.47 33.64 12.42
N GLN A 14 12.98 34.64 13.11
CA GLN A 14 12.34 34.46 14.41
C GLN A 14 11.17 33.51 14.24
N ARG A 15 11.21 32.39 14.98
CA ARG A 15 10.14 31.39 14.99
C ARG A 15 8.91 32.00 15.64
N HIS A 16 7.98 32.51 14.84
CA HIS A 16 6.75 33.10 15.35
C HIS A 16 5.63 32.09 15.26
N VAL A 17 5.33 31.39 16.36
CA VAL A 17 4.22 30.43 16.45
C VAL A 17 2.91 31.24 16.54
N GLN A 18 2.14 31.28 15.46
CA GLN A 18 0.90 32.06 15.38
C GLN A 18 -0.32 31.25 15.83
N HIS A 19 -0.43 29.97 15.40
CA HIS A 19 -1.62 29.16 15.65
C HIS A 19 -1.31 28.00 16.59
N LYS A 20 -2.20 27.70 17.53
CA LYS A 20 -2.13 26.55 18.47
C LYS A 20 -0.74 26.37 19.13
N PRO A 21 -0.21 27.37 19.89
CA PRO A 21 1.17 27.37 20.38
C PRO A 21 1.47 26.20 21.34
N TYR A 22 0.47 25.67 22.05
CA TYR A 22 0.63 24.63 23.07
C TYR A 22 0.15 23.23 22.62
N ILE A 23 -0.30 23.09 21.38
CA ILE A 23 -0.86 21.80 20.94
C ILE A 23 0.17 20.69 20.98
N ASP A 24 1.41 20.96 20.58
CA ASP A 24 2.49 19.97 20.55
C ASP A 24 2.96 19.53 21.95
N LEU A 25 2.51 20.22 23.03
CA LEU A 25 2.79 19.82 24.41
C LEU A 25 1.85 18.76 24.93
N ARG A 26 0.71 18.54 24.28
CA ARG A 26 -0.23 17.50 24.68
C ARG A 26 0.40 16.11 24.46
N PRO A 27 0.26 15.19 25.40
CA PRO A 27 0.83 13.85 25.28
C PRO A 27 0.08 12.99 24.24
N LEU A 28 -1.22 13.22 24.05
CA LEU A 28 -2.08 12.41 23.20
C LEU A 28 -2.91 13.27 22.26
N HIS A 29 -2.95 12.87 21.01
CA HIS A 29 -3.67 13.53 19.93
C HIS A 29 -4.59 12.54 19.24
N PHE A 30 -5.77 12.99 18.84
CA PHE A 30 -6.72 12.20 18.09
C PHE A 30 -7.17 12.96 16.84
N GLY A 31 -7.49 12.20 15.81
CA GLY A 31 -7.93 12.77 14.55
C GLY A 31 -8.62 11.75 13.67
N ILE A 32 -8.98 12.21 12.49
CA ILE A 32 -9.50 11.36 11.42
C ILE A 32 -8.53 11.40 10.24
N VAL A 33 -8.53 10.35 9.45
CA VAL A 33 -7.73 10.26 8.23
C VAL A 33 -8.63 9.92 7.04
N VAL A 34 -8.40 10.62 5.96
CA VAL A 34 -8.92 10.30 4.64
C VAL A 34 -7.77 10.29 3.64
N GLY A 35 -7.86 9.46 2.64
CA GLY A 35 -6.77 9.37 1.67
C GLY A 35 -7.17 8.66 0.40
N THR A 36 -6.29 8.75 -0.56
CA THR A 36 -6.30 7.95 -1.78
C THR A 36 -5.03 7.12 -1.84
N HIS A 37 -5.11 5.98 -2.48
CA HIS A 37 -3.95 5.13 -2.67
C HIS A 37 -3.95 4.52 -4.07
N LEU A 38 -2.76 4.17 -4.53
CA LEU A 38 -2.54 3.38 -5.72
C LEU A 38 -2.02 2.02 -5.27
N GLN A 39 -2.68 0.95 -5.72
CA GLN A 39 -2.31 -0.43 -5.40
C GLN A 39 -1.72 -1.11 -6.62
N ASP A 40 -0.68 -1.88 -6.36
CA ASP A 40 -0.04 -2.76 -7.34
C ASP A 40 0.27 -4.11 -6.69
N ILE A 41 0.44 -5.13 -7.53
CA ILE A 41 0.86 -6.46 -7.10
C ILE A 41 1.81 -7.03 -8.14
N GLU A 42 2.96 -7.44 -7.67
CA GLU A 42 3.99 -8.08 -8.50
C GLU A 42 3.91 -9.59 -8.31
N PHE A 43 3.87 -10.30 -9.41
CA PHE A 43 3.76 -11.75 -9.44
C PHE A 43 5.06 -12.41 -9.88
N GLU A 44 5.39 -13.53 -9.25
CA GLU A 44 6.43 -14.43 -9.70
C GLU A 44 5.78 -15.58 -10.47
N ASN A 45 5.92 -15.57 -11.80
CA ASN A 45 5.32 -16.56 -12.68
C ASN A 45 6.11 -17.88 -12.64
N VAL A 46 5.39 -19.02 -12.60
CA VAL A 46 5.99 -20.37 -12.54
C VAL A 46 6.56 -20.82 -13.90
N GLY A 47 6.00 -20.30 -15.00
CA GLY A 47 6.37 -20.71 -16.36
C GLY A 47 5.52 -21.84 -16.88
N LEU A 48 6.14 -22.81 -17.60
CA LEU A 48 5.43 -23.92 -18.21
C LEU A 48 4.84 -24.86 -17.15
N GLN A 49 3.53 -25.12 -17.24
CA GLN A 49 2.79 -25.99 -16.35
C GLN A 49 2.25 -27.19 -17.12
N THR A 50 2.30 -28.36 -16.50
CA THR A 50 1.66 -29.57 -16.99
C THR A 50 0.40 -29.83 -16.16
N LEU A 51 -0.76 -29.80 -16.80
CA LEU A 51 -2.06 -30.04 -16.19
C LEU A 51 -2.59 -31.39 -16.61
N VAL A 52 -3.16 -32.10 -15.66
CA VAL A 52 -3.87 -33.35 -15.90
C VAL A 52 -5.34 -33.10 -15.57
N ASP A 53 -6.21 -33.30 -16.52
CA ASP A 53 -7.67 -33.21 -16.32
C ASP A 53 -8.23 -34.45 -15.59
N GLU A 54 -9.53 -34.41 -15.26
CA GLU A 54 -10.21 -35.50 -14.57
C GLU A 54 -10.30 -36.78 -15.45
N GLU A 55 -10.12 -36.63 -16.76
CA GLU A 55 -10.15 -37.71 -17.74
C GLU A 55 -8.76 -38.33 -17.99
N GLY A 56 -7.70 -37.73 -17.37
CA GLY A 56 -6.31 -38.19 -17.49
C GLY A 56 -5.57 -37.58 -18.70
N ASN A 57 -6.17 -36.63 -19.43
CA ASN A 57 -5.49 -35.98 -20.54
C ASN A 57 -4.46 -34.98 -20.00
N VAL A 58 -3.28 -34.97 -20.58
CA VAL A 58 -2.19 -34.07 -20.23
C VAL A 58 -2.17 -32.89 -21.17
N SER A 59 -2.23 -31.69 -20.62
CA SER A 59 -2.09 -30.45 -21.38
C SER A 59 -0.98 -29.56 -20.79
N GLU A 60 -0.25 -28.91 -21.66
CA GLU A 60 0.76 -27.93 -21.26
C GLU A 60 0.19 -26.52 -21.39
N ARG A 61 0.45 -25.67 -20.40
CA ARG A 61 0.05 -24.26 -20.37
C ARG A 61 1.23 -23.39 -19.97
N LEU A 62 1.38 -22.26 -20.66
CA LEU A 62 2.34 -21.21 -20.32
C LEU A 62 1.57 -19.93 -20.09
N ILE A 63 1.22 -19.68 -18.83
CA ILE A 63 0.41 -18.52 -18.43
C ILE A 63 1.30 -17.51 -17.73
N MET A 64 1.33 -16.27 -18.23
CA MET A 64 1.96 -15.15 -17.58
C MET A 64 0.89 -14.26 -16.97
N THR A 65 1.02 -14.01 -15.68
CA THR A 65 0.10 -13.17 -14.89
C THR A 65 0.78 -11.87 -14.54
N GLU A 66 0.10 -10.76 -14.78
CA GLU A 66 0.59 -9.42 -14.46
C GLU A 66 -0.53 -8.51 -13.97
N CYS A 67 -0.16 -7.45 -13.27
CA CYS A 67 -1.04 -6.34 -12.94
C CYS A 67 -0.78 -5.22 -13.95
N ASP A 68 -1.71 -4.98 -14.87
CA ASP A 68 -1.51 -4.07 -16.01
C ASP A 68 -1.25 -2.62 -15.59
N LYS A 69 -1.72 -2.21 -14.43
CA LYS A 69 -1.64 -0.82 -13.97
C LYS A 69 -1.85 -0.68 -12.46
N TRP A 70 -1.34 0.43 -11.95
CA TRP A 70 -1.65 0.88 -10.60
C TRP A 70 -3.13 1.26 -10.49
N ASN A 71 -3.86 0.58 -9.60
CA ASN A 71 -5.28 0.80 -9.44
C ASN A 71 -5.55 1.76 -8.28
N PRO A 72 -6.36 2.81 -8.53
CA PRO A 72 -6.71 3.77 -7.50
C PRO A 72 -7.71 3.19 -6.51
N GLY A 73 -7.60 3.64 -5.27
CA GLY A 73 -8.51 3.33 -4.20
C GLY A 73 -8.62 4.50 -3.23
N PHE A 74 -9.47 4.37 -2.23
CA PHE A 74 -9.62 5.36 -1.18
C PHE A 74 -9.51 4.72 0.21
N SER A 75 -9.16 5.52 1.19
CA SER A 75 -8.99 5.09 2.57
C SER A 75 -9.63 6.06 3.54
N VAL A 76 -10.19 5.51 4.61
CA VAL A 76 -10.76 6.27 5.72
C VAL A 76 -10.36 5.61 7.03
N GLY A 77 -10.13 6.40 8.07
CA GLY A 77 -9.72 5.86 9.35
C GLY A 77 -9.67 6.91 10.45
N VAL A 78 -9.10 6.52 11.56
CA VAL A 78 -8.89 7.37 12.73
C VAL A 78 -7.40 7.44 13.06
N LEU A 79 -7.01 8.47 13.77
CA LEU A 79 -5.65 8.73 14.21
C LEU A 79 -5.61 8.76 15.72
N ALA A 80 -4.63 8.08 16.30
CA ALA A 80 -4.16 8.28 17.66
C ALA A 80 -2.64 8.47 17.60
N GLU A 81 -2.16 9.61 18.10
CA GLU A 81 -0.73 9.92 18.13
C GLU A 81 -0.31 10.19 19.57
N LEU A 82 0.65 9.41 20.07
CA LEU A 82 1.24 9.54 21.39
C LEU A 82 2.60 10.22 21.28
N ARG A 83 2.77 11.38 21.88
CA ARG A 83 4.04 12.06 21.96
C ARG A 83 4.98 11.32 22.92
N LEU A 84 6.11 10.84 22.39
CA LEU A 84 7.16 10.19 23.19
C LEU A 84 8.24 11.19 23.63
N HIS A 85 8.59 12.11 22.72
CA HIS A 85 9.62 13.13 22.92
C HIS A 85 9.28 14.38 22.09
N GLU A 86 10.06 15.42 22.20
CA GLU A 86 9.87 16.66 21.40
C GLU A 86 9.82 16.41 19.90
N ASN A 87 10.64 15.48 19.42
CA ASN A 87 10.74 15.15 18.00
C ASN A 87 10.14 13.78 17.63
N PHE A 88 9.78 12.96 18.62
CA PHE A 88 9.29 11.60 18.38
C PHE A 88 7.86 11.42 18.85
N ALA A 89 7.05 10.83 18.01
CA ALA A 89 5.71 10.39 18.35
C ALA A 89 5.44 8.97 17.84
N LEU A 90 4.65 8.22 18.57
CA LEU A 90 4.10 6.94 18.15
C LEU A 90 2.71 7.17 17.59
N ARG A 91 2.49 6.77 16.35
CA ARG A 91 1.23 6.94 15.64
C ARG A 91 0.58 5.61 15.36
N PHE A 92 -0.67 5.47 15.78
CA PHE A 92 -1.54 4.36 15.45
C PHE A 92 -2.74 4.91 14.68
N SER A 93 -2.93 4.45 13.43
CA SER A 93 -3.97 4.99 12.55
C SER A 93 -4.79 3.89 11.87
N PRO A 94 -5.61 3.13 12.63
CA PRO A 94 -6.44 2.09 12.05
C PRO A 94 -7.34 2.68 10.96
N SER A 95 -7.35 2.00 9.81
CA SER A 95 -8.02 2.50 8.60
C SER A 95 -8.57 1.38 7.75
N MET A 96 -9.60 1.70 6.99
CA MET A 96 -10.14 0.85 5.93
C MET A 96 -9.68 1.36 4.57
N HIS A 97 -9.25 0.44 3.73
CA HIS A 97 -8.81 0.71 2.36
C HIS A 97 -9.74 -0.02 1.40
N PHE A 98 -10.27 0.71 0.43
CA PHE A 98 -11.18 0.21 -0.59
C PHE A 98 -10.55 0.39 -1.95
N GLY A 99 -10.47 -0.69 -2.72
CA GLY A 99 -9.90 -0.65 -4.06
C GLY A 99 -10.15 -1.95 -4.81
N ALA A 100 -9.57 -2.03 -6.00
CA ALA A 100 -9.53 -3.25 -6.80
C ALA A 100 -8.16 -3.38 -7.45
N LYS A 101 -7.78 -4.60 -7.84
CA LYS A 101 -6.59 -4.88 -8.63
C LYS A 101 -7.04 -5.54 -9.92
N HIS A 102 -6.57 -5.01 -11.04
CA HIS A 102 -6.87 -5.57 -12.35
C HIS A 102 -5.74 -6.49 -12.78
N LEU A 103 -6.04 -7.78 -12.84
CA LEU A 103 -5.10 -8.82 -13.22
C LEU A 103 -5.33 -9.23 -14.65
N THR A 104 -4.26 -9.44 -15.39
CA THR A 104 -4.29 -9.95 -16.75
C THR A 104 -3.46 -11.22 -16.84
N PHE A 105 -4.06 -12.23 -17.44
CA PHE A 105 -3.46 -13.52 -17.73
C PHE A 105 -3.24 -13.62 -19.23
N HIS A 106 -2.02 -13.90 -19.65
CA HIS A 106 -1.65 -14.17 -21.03
C HIS A 106 -1.29 -15.65 -21.16
N ASP A 107 -2.13 -16.43 -21.87
CA ASP A 107 -1.83 -17.82 -22.21
C ASP A 107 -1.04 -17.86 -23.51
N MET A 108 0.25 -18.10 -23.41
CA MET A 108 1.21 -18.01 -24.53
C MET A 108 1.10 -19.20 -25.49
N LEU A 109 0.53 -20.32 -25.06
CA LEU A 109 0.36 -21.52 -25.89
C LEU A 109 -0.99 -21.56 -26.59
N ASN A 110 -2.01 -20.92 -26.03
CA ASN A 110 -3.30 -20.77 -26.66
C ASN A 110 -3.38 -19.41 -27.37
N LEU A 111 -3.59 -19.45 -28.66
CA LEU A 111 -3.68 -18.25 -29.47
C LEU A 111 -5.13 -17.95 -29.83
N ASP A 112 -5.46 -16.68 -29.97
CA ASP A 112 -6.74 -16.22 -30.51
C ASP A 112 -6.80 -16.41 -32.05
N GLU A 113 -7.94 -16.08 -32.66
CA GLU A 113 -8.15 -16.17 -34.11
C GLU A 113 -7.17 -15.30 -34.92
N GLU A 114 -6.53 -14.31 -34.27
CA GLU A 114 -5.56 -13.40 -34.88
C GLU A 114 -4.10 -13.82 -34.59
N GLY A 115 -3.89 -14.97 -33.94
CA GLY A 115 -2.56 -15.51 -33.62
C GLY A 115 -1.86 -14.83 -32.44
N ARG A 116 -2.59 -14.10 -31.58
CA ARG A 116 -2.09 -13.49 -30.36
C ARG A 116 -2.36 -14.37 -29.15
N PRO A 117 -1.55 -14.27 -28.06
CA PRO A 117 -1.82 -14.98 -26.81
C PRO A 117 -3.22 -14.69 -26.29
N LEU A 118 -3.93 -15.75 -25.91
CA LEU A 118 -5.27 -15.62 -25.34
C LEU A 118 -5.19 -14.83 -24.03
N LYS A 119 -5.96 -13.73 -23.96
CA LYS A 119 -5.98 -12.82 -22.83
C LYS A 119 -7.24 -13.03 -21.98
N THR A 120 -7.05 -13.28 -20.69
CA THR A 120 -8.13 -13.34 -19.70
C THR A 120 -7.85 -12.29 -18.62
N THR A 121 -8.89 -11.61 -18.15
CA THR A 121 -8.77 -10.57 -17.11
C THR A 121 -9.60 -10.92 -15.89
N GLN A 122 -9.14 -10.49 -14.73
CA GLN A 122 -9.85 -10.63 -13.46
C GLN A 122 -9.73 -9.36 -12.63
N ASP A 123 -10.87 -8.84 -12.16
CA ASP A 123 -10.90 -7.73 -11.21
C ASP A 123 -10.97 -8.28 -9.78
N LEU A 124 -9.87 -8.19 -9.07
CA LEU A 124 -9.77 -8.61 -7.67
C LEU A 124 -10.16 -7.44 -6.76
N LYS A 125 -11.38 -7.45 -6.24
CA LYS A 125 -11.83 -6.47 -5.25
C LYS A 125 -11.03 -6.64 -3.97
N CYS A 126 -10.53 -5.53 -3.42
CA CYS A 126 -9.69 -5.53 -2.23
C CYS A 126 -10.24 -4.53 -1.21
N THR A 127 -10.78 -5.08 -0.12
CA THR A 127 -11.16 -4.28 1.04
C THR A 127 -10.30 -4.72 2.21
N TYR A 128 -9.45 -3.83 2.70
CA TYR A 128 -8.53 -4.12 3.81
C TYR A 128 -8.90 -3.30 5.04
N VAL A 129 -8.78 -3.94 6.20
CA VAL A 129 -8.67 -3.25 7.50
C VAL A 129 -7.21 -3.26 7.88
N ALA A 130 -6.59 -2.09 7.97
CA ALA A 130 -5.19 -1.91 8.30
C ALA A 130 -5.02 -1.41 9.74
N PHE A 131 -3.97 -1.88 10.40
CA PHE A 131 -3.57 -1.51 11.74
C PHE A 131 -2.11 -1.03 11.73
N PRO A 132 -1.82 0.15 11.15
CA PRO A 132 -0.47 0.67 11.09
C PRO A 132 -0.01 1.20 12.44
N LEU A 133 1.24 0.88 12.79
CA LEU A 133 1.95 1.42 13.93
C LEU A 133 3.26 2.04 13.44
N ASN A 134 3.32 3.37 13.47
CA ASN A 134 4.41 4.14 12.90
C ASN A 134 5.10 5.02 13.96
N ILE A 135 6.41 5.13 13.86
CA ILE A 135 7.19 6.13 14.58
C ILE A 135 7.32 7.34 13.66
N LYS A 136 6.90 8.50 14.16
CA LYS A 136 7.03 9.79 13.48
C LYS A 136 8.20 10.53 14.08
N PHE A 137 9.13 10.96 13.22
CA PHE A 137 10.20 11.87 13.57
C PHE A 137 9.94 13.23 12.93
N ALA A 138 9.66 14.23 13.74
CA ALA A 138 9.30 15.55 13.29
C ALA A 138 10.40 16.57 13.62
N ALA A 139 10.69 17.43 12.66
CA ALA A 139 11.61 18.57 12.84
C ALA A 139 11.05 19.56 13.89
N PRO A 140 11.87 20.47 14.42
CA PRO A 140 11.36 21.60 15.18
C PRO A 140 10.34 22.39 14.35
N ARG A 141 9.27 22.85 14.99
CA ARG A 141 8.23 23.62 14.33
C ARG A 141 8.77 24.96 13.81
N PHE A 142 8.43 25.28 12.55
CA PHE A 142 8.71 26.58 11.93
C PHE A 142 7.38 27.31 11.73
N ASN A 143 7.16 28.42 12.42
CA ASN A 143 5.91 29.17 12.35
C ASN A 143 4.67 28.24 12.49
N ASN A 144 3.98 27.97 11.42
CA ASN A 144 2.76 27.17 11.37
C ASN A 144 2.91 25.85 10.57
N TYR A 145 4.14 25.37 10.36
CA TYR A 145 4.37 24.08 9.70
C TYR A 145 5.51 23.31 10.39
N ARG A 146 5.43 21.98 10.31
CA ARG A 146 6.39 21.07 10.92
C ARG A 146 6.57 19.85 10.02
N PRO A 147 7.64 19.77 9.21
CA PRO A 147 7.91 18.59 8.38
C PRO A 147 8.31 17.41 9.24
N PHE A 148 7.97 16.21 8.76
CA PHE A 148 8.29 14.95 9.44
C PHE A 148 8.54 13.83 8.45
N ILE A 149 9.18 12.78 8.95
CA ILE A 149 9.26 11.47 8.35
C ILE A 149 8.60 10.46 9.27
N SER A 150 8.04 9.42 8.70
CA SER A 150 7.44 8.32 9.45
C SER A 150 7.95 6.98 8.93
N ALA A 151 8.08 6.01 9.81
CA ALA A 151 8.40 4.64 9.45
C ALA A 151 7.74 3.68 10.44
N GLY A 152 7.29 2.53 9.94
CA GLY A 152 6.65 1.53 10.77
C GLY A 152 6.19 0.30 10.01
N ALA A 153 5.27 -0.40 10.62
CA ALA A 153 4.68 -1.61 10.04
C ALA A 153 3.17 -1.61 10.23
N SER A 154 2.47 -2.27 9.33
CA SER A 154 1.03 -2.49 9.41
C SER A 154 0.66 -3.96 9.24
N GLY A 155 -0.29 -4.42 10.04
CA GLY A 155 -1.03 -5.64 9.78
C GLY A 155 -2.27 -5.29 8.97
N MET A 156 -2.52 -6.01 7.88
CA MET A 156 -3.68 -5.80 7.02
C MET A 156 -4.54 -7.06 6.97
N LEU A 157 -5.82 -6.89 7.25
CA LEU A 157 -6.82 -7.94 7.15
C LEU A 157 -7.65 -7.72 5.89
N ASN A 158 -7.56 -8.65 4.94
CA ASN A 158 -8.38 -8.64 3.73
C ASN A 158 -9.76 -9.21 4.05
N LEU A 159 -10.81 -8.43 3.79
CA LEU A 159 -12.20 -8.81 4.02
C LEU A 159 -12.86 -9.46 2.79
N THR A 160 -12.22 -9.39 1.65
CA THR A 160 -12.74 -9.87 0.36
C THR A 160 -12.04 -11.14 -0.15
N THR A 161 -11.45 -11.91 0.75
CA THR A 161 -10.83 -13.19 0.40
C THR A 161 -11.87 -14.27 0.23
N GLY A 162 -11.67 -15.12 -0.77
CA GLY A 162 -12.56 -16.22 -1.09
C GLY A 162 -13.52 -15.86 -2.22
N GLY A 163 -13.97 -16.87 -2.93
CA GLY A 163 -14.82 -16.77 -4.10
C GLY A 163 -14.34 -17.74 -5.19
N ASP A 164 -14.99 -17.68 -6.33
CA ASP A 164 -14.66 -18.49 -7.50
C ASP A 164 -13.66 -17.76 -8.42
N ASP A 165 -12.78 -16.96 -7.82
CA ASP A 165 -11.73 -16.19 -8.51
C ASP A 165 -10.56 -17.10 -8.94
N ASN A 166 -9.88 -16.74 -10.05
CA ASN A 166 -8.70 -17.50 -10.50
C ASN A 166 -7.54 -17.41 -9.50
N ILE A 167 -7.31 -16.22 -8.94
CA ILE A 167 -6.28 -15.96 -7.92
C ILE A 167 -6.94 -15.40 -6.66
N SER A 168 -6.54 -15.92 -5.51
CA SER A 168 -6.96 -15.42 -4.20
C SER A 168 -5.75 -14.93 -3.39
N LEU A 169 -5.94 -13.87 -2.60
CA LEU A 169 -4.92 -13.33 -1.71
C LEU A 169 -5.18 -13.80 -0.28
N LYS A 170 -4.11 -13.96 0.49
CA LYS A 170 -4.20 -14.29 1.91
C LYS A 170 -5.07 -13.31 2.67
N ARG A 171 -5.78 -13.82 3.66
CA ARG A 171 -6.63 -13.02 4.54
C ARG A 171 -5.83 -12.04 5.39
N PHE A 172 -4.64 -12.43 5.83
CA PHE A 172 -3.76 -11.60 6.64
C PHE A 172 -2.42 -11.37 5.93
N THR A 173 -2.03 -10.12 5.80
CA THR A 173 -0.73 -9.71 5.27
C THR A 173 -0.13 -8.63 6.15
N SER A 174 1.20 -8.53 6.17
CA SER A 174 1.91 -7.46 6.86
C SER A 174 2.69 -6.62 5.87
N MET A 175 2.80 -5.33 6.15
CA MET A 175 3.54 -4.38 5.33
C MET A 175 4.48 -3.53 6.17
N ILE A 176 5.57 -3.10 5.58
CA ILE A 176 6.38 -1.99 6.10
C ILE A 176 5.94 -0.71 5.42
N GLU A 177 5.98 0.38 6.18
CA GLU A 177 5.56 1.70 5.71
C GLU A 177 6.67 2.72 5.96
N VAL A 178 6.93 3.56 4.97
CA VAL A 178 7.79 4.73 5.09
C VAL A 178 7.04 5.92 4.51
N GLY A 179 7.02 7.03 5.23
CA GLY A 179 6.26 8.21 4.83
C GLY A 179 7.04 9.51 5.05
N ILE A 180 6.63 10.50 4.29
CA ILE A 180 7.05 11.90 4.44
C ILE A 180 5.82 12.78 4.50
N GLY A 181 5.82 13.77 5.37
CA GLY A 181 4.67 14.66 5.53
C GLY A 181 5.02 15.97 6.20
N CYS A 182 3.99 16.77 6.39
CA CYS A 182 4.12 18.06 7.07
C CYS A 182 2.88 18.34 7.91
N ASP A 183 3.07 18.71 9.16
CA ASP A 183 2.00 19.23 10.02
C ASP A 183 1.78 20.70 9.70
N PHE A 184 0.60 21.08 9.24
CA PHE A 184 0.18 22.47 9.05
C PHE A 184 -0.78 22.88 10.17
N TYR A 185 -0.39 23.89 10.93
CA TYR A 185 -1.17 24.41 12.06
C TYR A 185 -2.09 25.52 11.58
N LEU A 186 -3.35 25.15 11.35
CA LEU A 186 -4.41 26.10 11.02
C LEU A 186 -5.04 26.69 12.30
N PRO A 187 -5.83 27.76 12.22
CA PRO A 187 -6.44 28.37 13.41
C PRO A 187 -7.29 27.39 14.22
N PHE A 188 -8.05 26.51 13.56
CA PHE A 188 -9.04 25.64 14.19
C PHE A 188 -8.61 24.17 14.29
N PHE A 189 -7.80 23.67 13.37
CA PHE A 189 -7.36 22.29 13.31
C PHE A 189 -5.93 22.19 12.77
N LYS A 190 -5.35 21.01 12.88
CA LYS A 190 -4.06 20.69 12.30
C LYS A 190 -4.31 19.78 11.09
N LEU A 191 -3.80 20.19 9.94
CA LEU A 191 -3.87 19.46 8.68
C LEU A 191 -2.53 18.77 8.45
N ILE A 192 -2.55 17.46 8.20
CA ILE A 192 -1.34 16.66 8.08
C ILE A 192 -1.39 15.85 6.78
N PRO A 193 -0.96 16.40 5.64
CA PRO A 193 -0.71 15.60 4.45
C PRO A 193 0.53 14.72 4.64
N GLU A 194 0.42 13.47 4.24
CA GLU A 194 1.48 12.47 4.31
C GLU A 194 1.45 11.59 3.06
N LEU A 195 2.59 11.47 2.40
CA LEU A 195 2.82 10.52 1.32
C LEU A 195 3.54 9.30 1.90
N LYS A 196 2.93 8.12 1.77
CA LYS A 196 3.46 6.84 2.27
C LYS A 196 3.74 5.87 1.14
N PHE A 197 4.81 5.12 1.30
CA PHE A 197 5.16 3.95 0.50
C PHE A 197 5.03 2.71 1.39
N CYS A 198 4.19 1.78 0.96
CA CYS A 198 3.92 0.54 1.69
C CYS A 198 4.38 -0.65 0.84
N TYR A 199 5.11 -1.55 1.46
CA TYR A 199 5.67 -2.74 0.81
C TYR A 199 5.30 -3.98 1.62
N GLY A 200 4.69 -4.97 0.96
CA GLY A 200 4.25 -6.22 1.59
C GLY A 200 5.43 -7.06 2.05
N LEU A 201 5.33 -7.60 3.26
CA LEU A 201 6.29 -8.55 3.79
C LEU A 201 5.80 -9.98 3.51
N GLY A 202 6.58 -10.71 2.70
CA GLY A 202 6.28 -12.09 2.35
C GLY A 202 5.23 -12.26 1.25
N ASN A 203 4.87 -13.51 1.00
CA ASN A 203 3.96 -13.90 -0.06
C ASN A 203 2.50 -13.59 0.32
N SER A 204 1.86 -12.73 -0.45
CA SER A 204 0.44 -12.36 -0.30
C SER A 204 -0.51 -13.33 -1.00
N LEU A 205 0.00 -14.26 -1.82
CA LEU A 205 -0.79 -15.26 -2.54
C LEU A 205 -1.30 -16.34 -1.59
N ASP A 206 -2.57 -16.73 -1.74
CA ASP A 206 -3.12 -17.91 -1.09
C ASP A 206 -2.89 -19.14 -1.97
N THR A 207 -1.83 -19.88 -1.68
CA THR A 207 -1.45 -21.08 -2.42
C THR A 207 -2.40 -22.26 -2.20
N ASN A 208 -3.22 -22.25 -1.15
CA ASN A 208 -4.18 -23.33 -0.88
C ASN A 208 -5.43 -23.20 -1.76
N HIS A 209 -5.69 -22.03 -2.31
CA HIS A 209 -6.84 -21.75 -3.15
C HIS A 209 -6.93 -22.68 -4.39
N ILE A 210 -5.80 -23.11 -4.94
CA ILE A 210 -5.73 -24.07 -6.07
C ILE A 210 -6.52 -25.36 -5.75
N ASN A 211 -6.46 -25.84 -4.50
CA ASN A 211 -7.11 -27.09 -4.09
C ASN A 211 -8.63 -26.93 -3.91
N GLU A 212 -9.13 -25.73 -3.81
CA GLU A 212 -10.55 -25.40 -3.66
C GLU A 212 -11.26 -25.28 -5.02
N LEU A 213 -10.49 -25.01 -6.08
CA LEU A 213 -11.02 -24.85 -7.43
C LEU A 213 -11.32 -26.21 -8.07
N ARG A 214 -12.54 -26.36 -8.60
CA ARG A 214 -12.98 -27.54 -9.32
C ARG A 214 -12.64 -27.51 -10.81
N ASP A 215 -12.62 -26.30 -11.40
CA ASP A 215 -12.36 -26.09 -12.82
C ASP A 215 -10.86 -26.19 -13.11
N VAL A 216 -10.48 -27.10 -14.03
CA VAL A 216 -9.08 -27.28 -14.45
C VAL A 216 -8.48 -26.03 -15.07
N ASN A 217 -9.26 -25.26 -15.82
CA ASN A 217 -8.79 -23.99 -16.39
C ASN A 217 -8.47 -22.98 -15.30
N LYS A 218 -9.33 -22.85 -14.28
CA LYS A 218 -9.07 -21.96 -13.14
C LYS A 218 -7.85 -22.41 -12.32
N ARG A 219 -7.65 -23.71 -12.17
CA ARG A 219 -6.43 -24.27 -11.57
C ARG A 219 -5.18 -23.87 -12.35
N ALA A 220 -5.25 -23.84 -13.68
CA ALA A 220 -4.13 -23.39 -14.52
C ALA A 220 -3.76 -21.94 -14.24
N TYR A 221 -4.76 -21.06 -14.14
CA TYR A 221 -4.53 -19.64 -13.81
C TYR A 221 -4.02 -19.47 -12.37
N ALA A 222 -4.60 -20.17 -11.39
CA ALA A 222 -4.15 -20.15 -10.01
C ALA A 222 -2.72 -20.67 -9.85
N GLY A 223 -2.36 -21.72 -10.59
CA GLY A 223 -1.03 -22.34 -10.59
C GLY A 223 0.02 -21.58 -11.39
N SER A 224 -0.36 -20.57 -12.16
CA SER A 224 0.60 -19.78 -12.96
C SER A 224 1.55 -18.94 -12.13
N VAL A 225 1.25 -18.72 -10.85
CA VAL A 225 1.96 -17.82 -9.96
C VAL A 225 2.45 -18.55 -8.71
N SER A 226 3.72 -18.40 -8.36
CA SER A 226 4.32 -18.96 -7.14
C SER A 226 4.26 -18.01 -5.95
N SER A 227 4.41 -16.73 -6.21
CA SER A 227 4.35 -15.70 -5.18
C SER A 227 3.74 -14.40 -5.69
N ALA A 228 3.19 -13.61 -4.76
CA ALA A 228 2.61 -12.31 -5.04
C ALA A 228 3.04 -11.30 -3.98
N GLN A 229 3.56 -10.16 -4.41
CA GLN A 229 4.03 -9.10 -3.53
C GLN A 229 3.23 -7.83 -3.72
N SER A 230 2.51 -7.42 -2.68
CA SER A 230 1.68 -6.21 -2.74
C SER A 230 2.50 -4.95 -2.46
N LYS A 231 2.28 -3.92 -3.28
CA LYS A 231 2.86 -2.59 -3.16
C LYS A 231 1.75 -1.55 -3.13
N MET A 232 1.94 -0.48 -2.37
CA MET A 232 0.95 0.60 -2.30
C MET A 232 1.64 1.95 -2.11
N ILE A 233 1.16 2.95 -2.84
CA ILE A 233 1.51 4.36 -2.64
C ILE A 233 0.27 5.04 -2.13
N MET A 234 0.36 5.74 -0.99
CA MET A 234 -0.78 6.32 -0.30
C MET A 234 -0.56 7.81 -0.04
N LEU A 235 -1.52 8.62 -0.43
CA LEU A 235 -1.62 10.02 -0.03
C LEU A 235 -2.72 10.14 1.02
N SER A 236 -2.33 10.38 2.25
CA SER A 236 -3.23 10.52 3.40
C SER A 236 -3.29 11.95 3.89
N ILE A 237 -4.46 12.40 4.30
CA ILE A 237 -4.67 13.70 4.92
C ILE A 237 -5.31 13.45 6.28
N TYR A 238 -4.60 13.82 7.35
CA TYR A 238 -5.11 13.73 8.71
C TYR A 238 -5.62 15.09 9.18
N PHE A 239 -6.69 15.06 9.96
CA PHE A 239 -7.32 16.21 10.60
C PHE A 239 -7.30 15.98 12.10
N GLU A 240 -6.63 16.88 12.83
CA GLU A 240 -6.44 16.82 14.28
C GLU A 240 -6.95 18.10 14.98
#